data_28205a49179c3348d9b0e67130a69af3
#
_entry.id   28205a49179c3348d9b0e67130a69af3
#
_cell.length_a   1.000
_cell.length_b   1.000
_cell.length_c   1.000
_cell.angle_alpha   90.00
_cell.angle_beta   90.00
_cell.angle_gamma   90.00
#
_symmetry.space_group_name_H-M   'P 1'
#
loop_
_entity.id
_entity.type
_entity.pdbx_description
1 polymer ?
#
loop_
_entity_poly.entity_id
_entity_poly.type
_entity_poly.pdbx_seq_one_letter_code
_entity_poly.pdbx_strand_id
1 'polypeptide(L)'
;MAEKIMVGMSGGVDSSVAAFLLKKQGYEVTGVTFKLWDDPQADSGCCSADDVRDAAYVCQQLGIPHYVLNYKELFRQEVVAPFVAEYLRGRTPNPCINCNRAIKFGAFAHKLRELGFDRMATGHYARCGYNAATGRWELLRAVHPAKDQSYVLYNLTQPQLELLRLPLGDYSKEEIRAIAEKNGLVVARKPDSQDICFIPDGDYGAFLRRYTGSEPPPGNFIAEDGTVLGRHKGIARYTVGQRKGLGISLGCHAYVKRIDPRCNTVELTTEESHLFCRSLTAEQVNWIAVDELTGPLTVEAKIRYAHPLSPAVISPGKTPGSVRVEFETAQRAPAPGQAVVFYRGETVVGGGTITNTEDSLC
;
A
#
# COMPACT_ATOMS: atom_id res chain seq x y z
N MET A 1 18.95 12.74 -28.17
CA MET A 1 19.30 11.42 -27.59
C MET A 1 18.02 10.84 -26.99
N ALA A 2 17.84 9.53 -27.01
CA ALA A 2 16.70 8.90 -26.34
C ALA A 2 16.80 9.12 -24.83
N GLU A 3 15.66 9.38 -24.15
CA GLU A 3 15.62 9.49 -22.69
C GLU A 3 15.96 8.12 -22.07
N LYS A 4 16.85 8.11 -21.07
CA LYS A 4 17.26 6.91 -20.35
C LYS A 4 16.31 6.61 -19.20
N ILE A 5 15.73 5.42 -19.18
CA ILE A 5 14.75 5.04 -18.17
C ILE A 5 15.10 3.73 -17.47
N MET A 6 15.05 3.72 -16.13
CA MET A 6 15.13 2.52 -15.32
C MET A 6 13.74 1.99 -15.01
N VAL A 7 13.51 0.70 -15.25
CA VAL A 7 12.23 0.04 -14.99
C VAL A 7 12.39 -0.97 -13.85
N GLY A 8 11.60 -0.79 -12.77
CA GLY A 8 11.54 -1.76 -11.68
C GLY A 8 10.90 -3.07 -12.15
N MET A 9 11.71 -4.13 -12.22
CA MET A 9 11.34 -5.46 -12.70
C MET A 9 11.11 -6.40 -11.53
N SER A 10 9.87 -6.85 -11.35
CA SER A 10 9.49 -7.78 -10.28
C SER A 10 9.48 -9.26 -10.70
N GLY A 11 9.81 -9.56 -11.96
CA GLY A 11 9.63 -10.91 -12.53
C GLY A 11 8.17 -11.27 -12.80
N GLY A 12 7.24 -10.34 -12.69
CA GLY A 12 5.83 -10.49 -13.04
C GLY A 12 5.48 -9.89 -14.40
N VAL A 13 4.26 -10.20 -14.89
CA VAL A 13 3.78 -9.76 -16.21
C VAL A 13 3.72 -8.24 -16.32
N ASP A 14 3.28 -7.54 -15.28
CA ASP A 14 3.05 -6.08 -15.32
C ASP A 14 4.34 -5.30 -15.57
N SER A 15 5.38 -5.56 -14.77
CA SER A 15 6.68 -4.91 -14.94
C SER A 15 7.34 -5.23 -16.29
N SER A 16 7.12 -6.45 -16.78
CA SER A 16 7.65 -6.90 -18.08
C SER A 16 6.99 -6.18 -19.25
N VAL A 17 5.67 -6.03 -19.21
CA VAL A 17 4.94 -5.25 -20.23
C VAL A 17 5.25 -3.76 -20.13
N ALA A 18 5.44 -3.24 -18.91
CA ALA A 18 5.89 -1.85 -18.72
C ALA A 18 7.22 -1.58 -19.43
N ALA A 19 8.22 -2.45 -19.26
CA ALA A 19 9.51 -2.37 -19.95
C ALA A 19 9.36 -2.48 -21.47
N PHE A 20 8.53 -3.42 -21.95
CA PHE A 20 8.25 -3.58 -23.38
C PHE A 20 7.63 -2.32 -24.00
N LEU A 21 6.60 -1.75 -23.36
CA LEU A 21 5.90 -0.55 -23.85
C LEU A 21 6.85 0.65 -23.92
N LEU A 22 7.66 0.86 -22.89
CA LEU A 22 8.63 1.97 -22.87
C LEU A 22 9.71 1.81 -23.95
N LYS A 23 10.22 0.59 -24.16
CA LYS A 23 11.13 0.33 -25.27
C LYS A 23 10.49 0.62 -26.62
N LYS A 24 9.22 0.21 -26.82
CA LYS A 24 8.45 0.49 -28.04
C LYS A 24 8.22 2.00 -28.25
N GLN A 25 8.13 2.79 -27.18
CA GLN A 25 8.02 4.25 -27.21
C GLN A 25 9.35 4.95 -27.51
N GLY A 26 10.46 4.23 -27.62
CA GLY A 26 11.76 4.77 -27.99
C GLY A 26 12.67 5.17 -26.84
N TYR A 27 12.33 4.81 -25.58
CA TYR A 27 13.23 5.01 -24.44
C TYR A 27 14.43 4.05 -24.50
N GLU A 28 15.57 4.51 -23.97
CA GLU A 28 16.72 3.66 -23.65
C GLU A 28 16.45 2.98 -22.29
N VAL A 29 15.90 1.75 -22.35
CA VAL A 29 15.38 1.04 -21.17
C VAL A 29 16.44 0.20 -20.50
N THR A 30 16.52 0.26 -19.18
CA THR A 30 17.30 -0.66 -18.32
C THR A 30 16.40 -1.26 -17.26
N GLY A 31 16.38 -2.58 -17.14
CA GLY A 31 15.64 -3.30 -16.11
C GLY A 31 16.40 -3.34 -14.78
N VAL A 32 15.69 -3.16 -13.68
CA VAL A 32 16.27 -3.23 -12.32
C VAL A 32 15.38 -4.05 -11.41
N THR A 33 15.93 -5.11 -10.81
CA THR A 33 15.23 -5.90 -9.78
C THR A 33 15.74 -5.53 -8.41
N PHE A 34 14.81 -5.28 -7.46
CA PHE A 34 15.15 -5.00 -6.06
C PHE A 34 15.17 -6.30 -5.27
N LYS A 35 16.29 -6.63 -4.65
CA LYS A 35 16.37 -7.71 -3.68
C LYS A 35 16.01 -7.17 -2.32
N LEU A 36 14.77 -7.47 -1.84
CA LEU A 36 14.16 -6.83 -0.68
C LEU A 36 14.19 -7.70 0.58
N TRP A 37 13.98 -9.00 0.44
CA TRP A 37 13.82 -9.92 1.56
C TRP A 37 14.43 -11.29 1.22
N ASP A 38 15.02 -11.95 2.20
CA ASP A 38 15.31 -13.36 2.17
C ASP A 38 14.52 -14.02 3.31
N ASP A 39 13.59 -14.87 2.99
CA ASP A 39 13.00 -15.77 3.97
C ASP A 39 13.73 -17.11 3.87
N PRO A 40 14.48 -17.54 4.91
CA PRO A 40 15.16 -18.82 4.90
C PRO A 40 14.20 -20.04 4.81
N GLN A 41 12.90 -19.81 5.03
CA GLN A 41 11.89 -20.87 5.07
C GLN A 41 10.86 -20.78 3.92
N ALA A 42 10.94 -19.77 3.05
CA ALA A 42 10.01 -19.61 1.94
C ALA A 42 10.72 -19.64 0.59
N ASP A 43 10.43 -20.67 -0.21
CA ASP A 43 10.82 -20.75 -1.63
C ASP A 43 10.01 -19.79 -2.53
N SER A 44 9.01 -19.08 -1.96
CA SER A 44 8.09 -18.18 -2.69
C SER A 44 7.90 -16.88 -1.94
N GLY A 45 8.21 -15.76 -2.58
CA GLY A 45 7.98 -14.40 -2.08
C GLY A 45 8.42 -13.41 -3.16
N CYS A 46 7.97 -12.14 -3.07
CA CYS A 46 8.43 -11.08 -3.99
C CYS A 46 9.94 -10.95 -3.88
N CYS A 47 10.67 -11.14 -5.01
CA CYS A 47 12.13 -11.14 -5.11
C CYS A 47 12.80 -12.49 -4.76
N SER A 48 12.10 -13.61 -4.96
CA SER A 48 12.71 -14.93 -4.97
C SER A 48 13.80 -15.02 -6.06
N ALA A 49 14.67 -16.03 -5.96
CA ALA A 49 15.67 -16.28 -7.01
C ALA A 49 14.99 -16.48 -8.38
N ASP A 50 13.80 -17.08 -8.39
CA ASP A 50 13.01 -17.30 -9.60
C ASP A 50 12.49 -15.98 -10.18
N ASP A 51 12.02 -15.04 -9.36
CA ASP A 51 11.58 -13.71 -9.83
C ASP A 51 12.74 -12.92 -10.46
N VAL A 52 13.91 -12.96 -9.85
CA VAL A 52 15.13 -12.33 -10.41
C VAL A 52 15.49 -12.97 -11.75
N ARG A 53 15.41 -14.30 -11.85
CA ARG A 53 15.68 -15.04 -13.09
C ARG A 53 14.67 -14.72 -14.17
N ASP A 54 13.37 -14.68 -13.85
CA ASP A 54 12.30 -14.31 -14.77
C ASP A 54 12.49 -12.89 -15.30
N ALA A 55 12.81 -11.92 -14.41
CA ALA A 55 13.12 -10.56 -14.80
C ALA A 55 14.33 -10.50 -15.76
N ALA A 56 15.40 -11.25 -15.47
CA ALA A 56 16.57 -11.32 -16.32
C ALA A 56 16.24 -11.91 -17.70
N TYR A 57 15.43 -12.97 -17.76
CA TYR A 57 14.99 -13.56 -19.04
C TYR A 57 14.17 -12.57 -19.87
N VAL A 58 13.23 -11.86 -19.26
CA VAL A 58 12.46 -10.83 -19.97
C VAL A 58 13.38 -9.72 -20.48
N CYS A 59 14.32 -9.25 -19.68
CA CYS A 59 15.28 -8.23 -20.11
C CYS A 59 16.14 -8.75 -21.29
N GLN A 60 16.58 -10.00 -21.26
CA GLN A 60 17.29 -10.63 -22.37
C GLN A 60 16.42 -10.71 -23.63
N GLN A 61 15.16 -11.15 -23.54
CA GLN A 61 14.21 -11.18 -24.66
C GLN A 61 14.01 -9.78 -25.26
N LEU A 62 13.93 -8.76 -24.39
CA LEU A 62 13.79 -7.38 -24.83
C LEU A 62 15.10 -6.76 -25.33
N GLY A 63 16.26 -7.43 -25.18
CA GLY A 63 17.56 -6.87 -25.52
C GLY A 63 17.86 -5.58 -24.74
N ILE A 64 17.58 -5.56 -23.42
CA ILE A 64 17.86 -4.47 -22.51
C ILE A 64 18.78 -4.94 -21.37
N PRO A 65 19.65 -4.06 -20.81
CA PRO A 65 20.45 -4.38 -19.65
C PRO A 65 19.58 -4.71 -18.44
N HIS A 66 20.08 -5.56 -17.53
CA HIS A 66 19.42 -5.88 -16.28
C HIS A 66 20.40 -5.82 -15.11
N TYR A 67 19.98 -5.17 -14.02
CA TYR A 67 20.76 -5.05 -12.78
C TYR A 67 19.91 -5.50 -11.59
N VAL A 68 20.59 -6.00 -10.55
CA VAL A 68 19.97 -6.35 -9.27
C VAL A 68 20.53 -5.43 -8.19
N LEU A 69 19.64 -4.69 -7.52
CA LEU A 69 19.98 -3.81 -6.41
C LEU A 69 19.60 -4.46 -5.08
N ASN A 70 20.55 -4.53 -4.16
CA ASN A 70 20.31 -5.10 -2.83
C ASN A 70 19.83 -4.01 -1.87
N TYR A 71 18.54 -4.07 -1.50
CA TYR A 71 17.89 -3.17 -0.54
C TYR A 71 17.34 -3.90 0.70
N LYS A 72 17.83 -5.11 1.01
CA LYS A 72 17.33 -5.92 2.13
C LYS A 72 17.37 -5.20 3.47
N GLU A 73 18.50 -4.58 3.79
CA GLU A 73 18.65 -3.89 5.07
C GLU A 73 17.73 -2.66 5.14
N LEU A 74 17.67 -1.86 4.07
CA LEU A 74 16.76 -0.73 3.99
C LEU A 74 15.29 -1.17 4.07
N PHE A 75 14.94 -2.27 3.42
CA PHE A 75 13.59 -2.84 3.49
C PHE A 75 13.24 -3.30 4.90
N ARG A 76 14.18 -3.94 5.60
CA ARG A 76 14.01 -4.34 6.99
C ARG A 76 13.73 -3.12 7.89
N GLN A 77 14.50 -2.04 7.71
CA GLN A 77 14.40 -0.82 8.53
C GLN A 77 13.14 0.00 8.21
N GLU A 78 12.84 0.22 6.93
CA GLU A 78 11.80 1.16 6.50
C GLU A 78 10.42 0.51 6.31
N VAL A 79 10.36 -0.82 6.16
CA VAL A 79 9.12 -1.52 5.85
C VAL A 79 8.76 -2.53 6.93
N VAL A 80 9.66 -3.49 7.21
CA VAL A 80 9.34 -4.60 8.12
C VAL A 80 9.30 -4.15 9.57
N ALA A 81 10.30 -3.41 10.05
CA ALA A 81 10.35 -2.97 11.44
C ALA A 81 9.18 -2.03 11.80
N PRO A 82 8.82 -1.01 10.98
CA PRO A 82 7.61 -0.21 11.22
C PRO A 82 6.31 -1.04 11.18
N PHE A 83 6.20 -2.00 10.25
CA PHE A 83 5.07 -2.91 10.17
C PHE A 83 4.87 -3.70 11.47
N VAL A 84 5.94 -4.30 11.99
CA VAL A 84 5.91 -5.03 13.27
C VAL A 84 5.56 -4.09 14.43
N ALA A 85 6.19 -2.91 14.49
CA ALA A 85 5.94 -1.94 15.56
C ALA A 85 4.47 -1.48 15.61
N GLU A 86 3.82 -1.26 14.46
CA GLU A 86 2.41 -0.86 14.40
C GLU A 86 1.47 -2.01 14.86
N TYR A 87 1.74 -3.26 14.45
CA TYR A 87 0.97 -4.41 14.95
C TYR A 87 1.09 -4.61 16.45
N LEU A 88 2.30 -4.43 17.01
CA LEU A 88 2.51 -4.50 18.45
C LEU A 88 1.77 -3.40 19.22
N ARG A 89 1.45 -2.28 18.55
CA ARG A 89 0.60 -1.20 19.09
C ARG A 89 -0.89 -1.43 18.84
N GLY A 90 -1.31 -2.60 18.34
CA GLY A 90 -2.70 -2.89 18.00
C GLY A 90 -3.23 -2.13 16.79
N ARG A 91 -2.34 -1.62 15.91
CA ARG A 91 -2.69 -0.90 14.68
C ARG A 91 -2.52 -1.82 13.48
N THR A 92 -3.16 -1.47 12.37
CA THR A 92 -3.15 -2.29 11.15
C THR A 92 -2.47 -1.54 10.00
N PRO A 93 -1.13 -1.64 9.83
CA PRO A 93 -0.39 -0.91 8.80
C PRO A 93 -0.57 -1.51 7.41
N ASN A 94 -0.30 -0.69 6.38
CA ASN A 94 -0.13 -1.16 5.01
C ASN A 94 1.35 -1.03 4.59
N PRO A 95 2.14 -2.13 4.58
CA PRO A 95 3.57 -2.06 4.32
C PRO A 95 3.90 -1.69 2.86
N CYS A 96 2.98 -1.90 1.92
CA CYS A 96 3.18 -1.53 0.51
C CYS A 96 3.34 -0.01 0.35
N ILE A 97 2.67 0.80 1.16
CA ILE A 97 2.81 2.25 1.16
C ILE A 97 4.24 2.65 1.55
N ASN A 98 4.77 2.07 2.63
CA ASN A 98 6.15 2.32 3.06
C ASN A 98 7.17 1.81 2.05
N CYS A 99 6.94 0.62 1.47
CA CYS A 99 7.80 0.08 0.42
C CYS A 99 7.85 0.99 -0.81
N ASN A 100 6.71 1.49 -1.26
CA ASN A 100 6.67 2.44 -2.37
C ASN A 100 7.43 3.72 -2.00
N ARG A 101 7.14 4.33 -0.85
CA ARG A 101 7.77 5.59 -0.41
C ARG A 101 9.29 5.47 -0.28
N ALA A 102 9.77 4.48 0.47
CA ALA A 102 11.18 4.41 0.88
C ALA A 102 12.07 3.71 -0.16
N ILE A 103 11.57 2.64 -0.76
CA ILE A 103 12.37 1.78 -1.66
C ILE A 103 12.12 2.09 -3.12
N LYS A 104 10.88 1.78 -3.61
CA LYS A 104 10.58 1.81 -5.04
C LYS A 104 10.63 3.20 -5.65
N PHE A 105 10.41 4.25 -4.85
CA PHE A 105 10.44 5.63 -5.32
C PHE A 105 11.41 6.52 -4.52
N GLY A 106 11.87 6.09 -3.34
CA GLY A 106 12.90 6.79 -2.56
C GLY A 106 14.31 6.38 -2.97
N ALA A 107 14.76 5.22 -2.52
CA ALA A 107 16.11 4.72 -2.82
C ALA A 107 16.37 4.52 -4.33
N PHE A 108 15.34 4.12 -5.07
CA PHE A 108 15.43 3.96 -6.51
C PHE A 108 15.65 5.30 -7.24
N ALA A 109 14.92 6.36 -6.86
CA ALA A 109 15.13 7.70 -7.43
C ALA A 109 16.52 8.27 -7.11
N HIS A 110 17.07 7.96 -5.92
CA HIS A 110 18.44 8.32 -5.57
C HIS A 110 19.44 7.60 -6.49
N LYS A 111 19.28 6.28 -6.63
CA LYS A 111 20.17 5.46 -7.47
C LYS A 111 20.10 5.82 -8.95
N LEU A 112 18.92 6.17 -9.43
CA LEU A 112 18.72 6.66 -10.78
C LEU A 112 19.56 7.91 -11.09
N ARG A 113 19.55 8.90 -10.19
CA ARG A 113 20.35 10.13 -10.33
C ARG A 113 21.86 9.86 -10.29
N GLU A 114 22.28 8.99 -9.37
CA GLU A 114 23.69 8.55 -9.26
C GLU A 114 24.23 7.96 -10.58
N LEU A 115 23.38 7.19 -11.28
CA LEU A 115 23.76 6.48 -12.51
C LEU A 115 23.47 7.29 -13.79
N GLY A 116 22.99 8.54 -13.66
CA GLY A 116 22.75 9.44 -14.79
C GLY A 116 21.59 9.03 -15.68
N PHE A 117 20.53 8.45 -15.10
CA PHE A 117 19.27 8.19 -15.80
C PHE A 117 18.29 9.34 -15.64
N ASP A 118 17.41 9.52 -16.63
CA ASP A 118 16.48 10.64 -16.68
C ASP A 118 15.15 10.30 -15.98
N ARG A 119 14.70 9.04 -16.07
CA ARG A 119 13.36 8.60 -15.63
C ARG A 119 13.41 7.26 -14.93
N MET A 120 12.37 7.01 -14.11
CA MET A 120 12.07 5.71 -13.53
C MET A 120 10.66 5.26 -13.91
N ALA A 121 10.45 3.95 -13.99
CA ALA A 121 9.14 3.38 -14.25
C ALA A 121 8.90 2.11 -13.43
N THR A 122 7.62 1.78 -13.26
CA THR A 122 7.18 0.53 -12.64
C THR A 122 5.91 0.04 -13.33
N GLY A 123 5.54 -1.22 -13.07
CA GLY A 123 4.30 -1.83 -13.52
C GLY A 123 3.08 -1.51 -12.65
N HIS A 124 3.04 -0.35 -11.97
CA HIS A 124 1.84 0.04 -11.22
C HIS A 124 0.75 0.56 -12.14
N TYR A 125 -0.49 0.23 -11.81
CA TYR A 125 -1.69 0.73 -12.47
C TYR A 125 -2.13 2.05 -11.82
N ALA A 126 -1.59 3.13 -12.29
CA ALA A 126 -1.97 4.51 -12.02
C ALA A 126 -1.44 5.38 -13.16
N ARG A 127 -1.82 6.65 -13.21
CA ARG A 127 -1.31 7.60 -14.20
C ARG A 127 -0.63 8.77 -13.50
N CYS A 128 0.31 9.40 -14.15
CA CYS A 128 0.90 10.64 -13.68
C CYS A 128 1.07 11.61 -14.84
N GLY A 129 0.94 12.90 -14.55
CA GLY A 129 1.05 13.96 -15.55
C GLY A 129 1.35 15.30 -14.90
N TYR A 130 1.84 16.25 -15.72
CA TYR A 130 2.04 17.62 -15.27
C TYR A 130 0.82 18.46 -15.60
N ASN A 131 0.27 19.13 -14.59
CA ASN A 131 -0.84 20.08 -14.76
C ASN A 131 -0.28 21.50 -14.83
N ALA A 132 -0.27 22.06 -16.04
CA ALA A 132 0.26 23.40 -16.29
C ALA A 132 -0.55 24.51 -15.60
N ALA A 133 -1.82 24.28 -15.31
CA ALA A 133 -2.67 25.27 -14.62
C ALA A 133 -2.32 25.43 -13.12
N THR A 134 -1.88 24.33 -12.49
CA THR A 134 -1.49 24.34 -11.06
C THR A 134 0.03 24.37 -10.87
N GLY A 135 0.80 24.14 -11.94
CA GLY A 135 2.27 24.02 -11.87
C GLY A 135 2.74 22.76 -11.12
N ARG A 136 1.90 21.72 -11.02
CA ARG A 136 2.18 20.53 -10.19
C ARG A 136 2.12 19.24 -10.99
N TRP A 137 2.91 18.28 -10.57
CA TRP A 137 2.74 16.89 -11.01
C TRP A 137 1.56 16.27 -10.27
N GLU A 138 0.69 15.60 -11.00
CA GLU A 138 -0.49 14.92 -10.48
C GLU A 138 -0.30 13.40 -10.54
N LEU A 139 -0.81 12.72 -9.52
CA LEU A 139 -1.06 11.29 -9.53
C LEU A 139 -2.54 11.09 -9.80
N LEU A 140 -2.85 10.28 -10.82
CA LEU A 140 -4.21 10.01 -11.24
C LEU A 140 -4.53 8.53 -11.07
N ARG A 141 -5.80 8.23 -10.85
CA ARG A 141 -6.31 6.86 -10.84
C ARG A 141 -6.06 6.18 -12.19
N ALA A 142 -5.93 4.86 -12.19
CA ALA A 142 -5.97 4.09 -13.43
C ALA A 142 -7.32 4.22 -14.12
N VAL A 143 -7.34 4.11 -15.45
CA VAL A 143 -8.59 4.10 -16.24
C VAL A 143 -9.50 2.93 -15.84
N HIS A 144 -8.91 1.79 -15.49
CA HIS A 144 -9.62 0.59 -15.05
C HIS A 144 -9.63 0.47 -13.52
N PRO A 145 -10.76 0.80 -12.82
CA PRO A 145 -10.80 0.90 -11.36
C PRO A 145 -10.48 -0.38 -10.61
N ALA A 146 -10.73 -1.55 -11.22
CA ALA A 146 -10.49 -2.86 -10.59
C ALA A 146 -9.02 -3.13 -10.26
N LYS A 147 -8.10 -2.48 -10.96
CA LYS A 147 -6.65 -2.62 -10.77
C LYS A 147 -5.98 -1.33 -10.29
N ASP A 148 -6.75 -0.27 -10.03
CA ASP A 148 -6.22 1.02 -9.60
C ASP A 148 -5.33 0.90 -8.34
N GLN A 149 -4.08 1.33 -8.46
CA GLN A 149 -3.08 1.29 -7.39
C GLN A 149 -2.69 2.69 -6.89
N SER A 150 -3.42 3.72 -7.29
CA SER A 150 -3.16 5.10 -6.84
C SER A 150 -3.21 5.23 -5.31
N TYR A 151 -4.04 4.42 -4.64
CA TYR A 151 -4.12 4.35 -3.18
C TYR A 151 -2.77 4.07 -2.50
N VAL A 152 -1.96 3.15 -3.01
CA VAL A 152 -0.66 2.81 -2.39
C VAL A 152 0.48 3.72 -2.86
N LEU A 153 0.18 4.69 -3.72
CA LEU A 153 1.13 5.66 -4.28
C LEU A 153 0.93 7.09 -3.75
N TYR A 154 -0.06 7.33 -2.88
CA TYR A 154 -0.39 8.68 -2.39
C TYR A 154 0.77 9.38 -1.66
N ASN A 155 1.77 8.62 -1.20
CA ASN A 155 2.94 9.14 -0.48
C ASN A 155 4.07 9.63 -1.41
N LEU A 156 3.84 9.68 -2.73
CA LEU A 156 4.82 10.21 -3.68
C LEU A 156 4.94 11.72 -3.58
N THR A 157 6.17 12.20 -3.61
CA THR A 157 6.50 13.63 -3.60
C THR A 157 6.53 14.20 -5.02
N GLN A 158 6.43 15.53 -5.16
CA GLN A 158 6.52 16.21 -6.46
C GLN A 158 7.80 15.84 -7.25
N PRO A 159 9.02 15.83 -6.65
CA PRO A 159 10.22 15.40 -7.35
C PRO A 159 10.21 13.93 -7.78
N GLN A 160 9.48 13.06 -7.07
CA GLN A 160 9.34 11.65 -7.47
C GLN A 160 8.37 11.49 -8.62
N LEU A 161 7.24 12.20 -8.60
CA LEU A 161 6.25 12.19 -9.68
C LEU A 161 6.83 12.73 -11.01
N GLU A 162 7.67 13.75 -10.94
CA GLU A 162 8.38 14.27 -12.12
C GLU A 162 9.21 13.20 -12.83
N LEU A 163 9.94 12.40 -12.08
CA LEU A 163 10.80 11.34 -12.61
C LEU A 163 10.01 10.11 -13.09
N LEU A 164 8.76 9.95 -12.62
CA LEU A 164 8.00 8.71 -12.73
C LEU A 164 7.29 8.57 -14.09
N ARG A 165 7.29 7.34 -14.63
CA ARG A 165 6.45 6.90 -15.74
C ARG A 165 5.68 5.64 -15.32
N LEU A 166 4.38 5.65 -15.55
CA LEU A 166 3.45 4.56 -15.22
C LEU A 166 2.73 4.11 -16.50
N PRO A 167 3.37 3.28 -17.33
CA PRO A 167 2.87 2.98 -18.67
C PRO A 167 1.63 2.08 -18.70
N LEU A 168 1.21 1.52 -17.53
CA LEU A 168 0.07 0.60 -17.47
C LEU A 168 -1.24 1.27 -17.05
N GLY A 169 -1.23 2.53 -16.69
CA GLY A 169 -2.39 3.21 -16.11
C GLY A 169 -3.61 3.30 -17.01
N ASP A 170 -3.42 3.20 -18.33
CA ASP A 170 -4.49 3.27 -19.33
C ASP A 170 -4.99 1.89 -19.78
N TYR A 171 -4.37 0.80 -19.31
CA TYR A 171 -4.68 -0.57 -19.74
C TYR A 171 -5.41 -1.36 -18.68
N SER A 172 -6.30 -2.26 -19.13
CA SER A 172 -6.86 -3.31 -18.29
C SER A 172 -5.84 -4.45 -18.09
N LYS A 173 -6.11 -5.30 -17.11
CA LYS A 173 -5.25 -6.48 -16.85
C LYS A 173 -5.27 -7.47 -18.01
N GLU A 174 -6.41 -7.62 -18.64
CA GLU A 174 -6.64 -8.48 -19.80
C GLU A 174 -5.81 -8.00 -20.99
N GLU A 175 -5.81 -6.70 -21.26
CA GLU A 175 -4.99 -6.09 -22.32
C GLU A 175 -3.49 -6.29 -22.05
N ILE A 176 -3.03 -6.11 -20.80
CA ILE A 176 -1.64 -6.35 -20.41
C ILE A 176 -1.24 -7.81 -20.64
N ARG A 177 -2.08 -8.78 -20.26
CA ARG A 177 -1.84 -10.19 -20.54
C ARG A 177 -1.82 -10.50 -22.03
N ALA A 178 -2.74 -9.94 -22.80
CA ALA A 178 -2.77 -10.09 -24.27
C ALA A 178 -1.50 -9.51 -24.92
N ILE A 179 -1.01 -8.35 -24.45
CA ILE A 179 0.26 -7.78 -24.93
C ILE A 179 1.43 -8.72 -24.61
N ALA A 180 1.48 -9.27 -23.39
CA ALA A 180 2.53 -10.19 -22.98
C ALA A 180 2.54 -11.48 -23.83
N GLU A 181 1.36 -12.09 -24.04
CA GLU A 181 1.21 -13.30 -24.87
C GLU A 181 1.55 -13.06 -26.34
N LYS A 182 1.03 -11.97 -26.93
CA LYS A 182 1.30 -11.60 -28.33
C LYS A 182 2.79 -11.40 -28.60
N ASN A 183 3.54 -10.94 -27.60
CA ASN A 183 4.99 -10.69 -27.74
C ASN A 183 5.85 -11.82 -27.17
N GLY A 184 5.24 -12.96 -26.80
CA GLY A 184 5.94 -14.16 -26.35
C GLY A 184 6.73 -13.98 -25.05
N LEU A 185 6.32 -13.06 -24.16
CA LEU A 185 7.00 -12.86 -22.89
C LEU A 185 6.82 -14.10 -22.00
N VAL A 186 7.92 -14.65 -21.49
CA VAL A 186 7.94 -15.90 -20.70
C VAL A 186 7.03 -15.87 -19.48
N VAL A 187 6.76 -14.69 -18.94
CA VAL A 187 5.94 -14.46 -17.74
C VAL A 187 4.45 -14.23 -18.02
N ALA A 188 3.99 -14.30 -19.28
CA ALA A 188 2.63 -13.93 -19.69
C ALA A 188 1.52 -14.64 -18.86
N ARG A 189 1.76 -15.91 -18.47
CA ARG A 189 0.82 -16.74 -17.72
C ARG A 189 1.08 -16.79 -16.22
N LYS A 190 2.10 -16.05 -15.72
CA LYS A 190 2.43 -16.03 -14.30
C LYS A 190 1.27 -15.41 -13.50
N PRO A 191 0.85 -16.02 -12.37
CA PRO A 191 -0.18 -15.45 -11.52
C PRO A 191 0.29 -14.15 -10.87
N ASP A 192 -0.67 -13.28 -10.52
CA ASP A 192 -0.38 -12.05 -9.77
C ASP A 192 -0.02 -12.38 -8.32
N SER A 193 0.89 -11.61 -7.73
CA SER A 193 1.11 -11.67 -6.28
C SER A 193 -0.14 -11.18 -5.54
N GLN A 194 -0.65 -11.98 -4.58
CA GLN A 194 -1.94 -11.73 -3.91
C GLN A 194 -1.77 -11.10 -2.53
N ASP A 195 -0.63 -11.34 -1.85
CA ASP A 195 -0.40 -10.98 -0.44
C ASP A 195 0.83 -10.10 -0.22
N ILE A 196 1.07 -9.75 1.05
CA ILE A 196 2.26 -9.05 1.48
C ILE A 196 3.49 -9.89 1.15
N CYS A 197 4.38 -9.34 0.34
CA CYS A 197 5.48 -10.08 -0.29
C CYS A 197 6.44 -10.79 0.66
N PHE A 198 6.54 -10.37 1.93
CA PHE A 198 7.38 -10.99 2.95
C PHE A 198 6.56 -11.84 3.97
N ILE A 199 5.25 -12.03 3.73
CA ILE A 199 4.35 -12.92 4.48
C ILE A 199 3.48 -13.68 3.47
N PRO A 200 4.07 -14.55 2.66
CA PRO A 200 3.37 -15.20 1.54
C PRO A 200 2.29 -16.20 2.01
N ASP A 201 2.40 -16.71 3.24
CA ASP A 201 1.44 -17.61 3.89
C ASP A 201 0.24 -16.87 4.51
N GLY A 202 0.27 -15.53 4.56
CA GLY A 202 -0.75 -14.71 5.20
C GLY A 202 -0.83 -14.87 6.74
N ASP A 203 0.07 -15.63 7.37
CA ASP A 203 0.10 -15.79 8.84
C ASP A 203 0.94 -14.68 9.49
N TYR A 204 0.31 -13.51 9.66
CA TYR A 204 0.92 -12.36 10.35
C TYR A 204 1.39 -12.69 11.77
N GLY A 205 0.64 -13.53 12.49
CA GLY A 205 0.99 -13.92 13.84
C GLY A 205 2.26 -14.77 13.92
N ALA A 206 2.40 -15.74 13.01
CA ALA A 206 3.63 -16.53 12.90
C ALA A 206 4.82 -15.66 12.47
N PHE A 207 4.60 -14.75 11.53
CA PHE A 207 5.63 -13.79 11.11
C PHE A 207 6.10 -12.91 12.28
N LEU A 208 5.18 -12.29 13.02
CA LEU A 208 5.50 -11.45 14.18
C LEU A 208 6.31 -12.22 15.21
N ARG A 209 5.90 -13.45 15.53
CA ARG A 209 6.64 -14.33 16.45
C ARG A 209 8.06 -14.61 15.97
N ARG A 210 8.23 -14.98 14.69
CA ARG A 210 9.58 -15.21 14.11
C ARG A 210 10.45 -13.96 14.18
N TYR A 211 9.88 -12.81 13.86
CA TYR A 211 10.62 -11.55 13.80
C TYR A 211 11.01 -11.03 15.19
N THR A 212 10.11 -11.12 16.18
CA THR A 212 10.36 -10.63 17.55
C THR A 212 11.05 -11.64 18.48
N GLY A 213 11.06 -12.92 18.08
CA GLY A 213 11.57 -14.01 18.93
C GLY A 213 10.65 -14.37 20.11
N SER A 214 9.45 -13.78 20.20
CA SER A 214 8.53 -13.98 21.32
C SER A 214 7.08 -14.01 20.86
N GLU A 215 6.23 -14.76 21.60
CA GLU A 215 4.77 -14.68 21.41
C GLU A 215 4.24 -13.35 21.94
N PRO A 216 3.32 -12.68 21.20
CA PRO A 216 2.62 -11.53 21.75
C PRO A 216 1.88 -11.91 23.04
N PRO A 217 1.92 -11.07 24.10
CA PRO A 217 1.31 -11.40 25.36
C PRO A 217 -0.22 -11.63 25.22
N PRO A 218 -0.76 -12.73 25.75
CA PRO A 218 -2.20 -12.97 25.75
C PRO A 218 -2.91 -11.94 26.64
N GLY A 219 -4.12 -11.53 26.25
CA GLY A 219 -4.94 -10.59 27.01
C GLY A 219 -6.40 -11.00 27.03
N ASN A 220 -7.29 -10.06 27.30
CA ASN A 220 -8.72 -10.34 27.42
C ASN A 220 -9.53 -9.81 26.25
N PHE A 221 -10.45 -10.60 25.74
CA PHE A 221 -11.60 -10.10 25.03
C PHE A 221 -12.59 -9.52 26.04
N ILE A 222 -13.07 -8.33 25.77
CA ILE A 222 -14.06 -7.65 26.60
C ILE A 222 -15.28 -7.27 25.75
N ALA A 223 -16.46 -7.22 26.39
CA ALA A 223 -17.64 -6.61 25.81
C ALA A 223 -17.58 -5.08 25.97
N GLU A 224 -18.54 -4.36 25.39
CA GLU A 224 -18.61 -2.89 25.45
C GLU A 224 -18.84 -2.35 26.88
N ASP A 225 -19.47 -3.14 27.73
CA ASP A 225 -19.66 -2.85 29.16
C ASP A 225 -18.44 -3.20 30.05
N GLY A 226 -17.34 -3.68 29.44
CA GLY A 226 -16.12 -4.10 30.11
C GLY A 226 -16.13 -5.55 30.64
N THR A 227 -17.23 -6.29 30.47
CA THR A 227 -17.30 -7.70 30.86
C THR A 227 -16.27 -8.54 30.13
N VAL A 228 -15.49 -9.36 30.82
CA VAL A 228 -14.52 -10.28 30.22
C VAL A 228 -15.24 -11.44 29.55
N LEU A 229 -15.08 -11.57 28.25
CA LEU A 229 -15.66 -12.61 27.41
C LEU A 229 -14.76 -13.84 27.25
N GLY A 230 -13.45 -13.68 27.42
CA GLY A 230 -12.47 -14.74 27.23
C GLY A 230 -11.06 -14.21 27.04
N ARG A 231 -10.14 -15.06 26.55
CA ARG A 231 -8.73 -14.67 26.33
C ARG A 231 -8.36 -14.69 24.87
N HIS A 232 -7.61 -13.68 24.44
CA HIS A 232 -7.03 -13.62 23.11
C HIS A 232 -5.53 -13.99 23.13
N LYS A 233 -4.98 -14.28 21.94
CA LYS A 233 -3.58 -14.71 21.71
C LYS A 233 -2.62 -13.54 21.41
N GLY A 234 -2.89 -12.35 21.94
CA GLY A 234 -2.14 -11.13 21.71
C GLY A 234 -2.84 -10.17 20.71
N ILE A 235 -2.87 -8.87 21.06
CA ILE A 235 -3.58 -7.82 20.29
C ILE A 235 -3.11 -7.73 18.82
N ALA A 236 -1.85 -8.03 18.56
CA ALA A 236 -1.26 -7.97 17.23
C ALA A 236 -1.86 -8.97 16.21
N ARG A 237 -2.73 -9.87 16.64
CA ARG A 237 -3.44 -10.84 15.77
C ARG A 237 -4.81 -10.34 15.31
N TYR A 238 -5.22 -9.15 15.73
CA TYR A 238 -6.57 -8.64 15.51
C TYR A 238 -6.56 -7.30 14.79
N THR A 239 -7.62 -7.05 14.05
CA THR A 239 -7.84 -5.81 13.28
C THR A 239 -9.27 -5.33 13.55
N VAL A 240 -9.49 -4.03 13.65
CA VAL A 240 -10.83 -3.43 13.78
C VAL A 240 -11.72 -3.88 12.61
N GLY A 241 -12.93 -4.34 12.93
CA GLY A 241 -13.89 -4.91 12.00
C GLY A 241 -13.71 -6.40 11.67
N GLN A 242 -12.68 -7.07 12.24
CA GLN A 242 -12.47 -8.50 12.06
C GLN A 242 -13.59 -9.32 12.71
N ARG A 243 -14.14 -10.30 11.96
CA ARG A 243 -15.16 -11.24 12.42
C ARG A 243 -14.65 -12.66 12.54
N LYS A 244 -13.86 -13.11 11.56
CA LYS A 244 -13.34 -14.49 11.51
C LYS A 244 -12.02 -14.61 12.28
N GLY A 245 -11.73 -15.81 12.78
CA GLY A 245 -10.44 -16.09 13.42
C GLY A 245 -10.27 -15.48 14.82
N LEU A 246 -11.34 -15.08 15.49
CA LEU A 246 -11.28 -14.54 16.85
C LEU A 246 -10.84 -15.61 17.88
N GLY A 247 -11.18 -16.88 17.64
CA GLY A 247 -10.83 -17.97 18.54
C GLY A 247 -11.67 -18.01 19.82
N ILE A 248 -12.85 -17.37 19.81
CA ILE A 248 -13.84 -17.36 20.88
C ILE A 248 -15.21 -17.73 20.33
N SER A 249 -16.01 -18.45 21.11
CA SER A 249 -17.39 -18.83 20.77
C SER A 249 -18.35 -18.09 21.69
N LEU A 250 -19.15 -17.20 21.10
CA LEU A 250 -20.16 -16.39 21.80
C LEU A 250 -21.58 -16.77 21.44
N GLY A 251 -21.79 -17.81 20.60
CA GLY A 251 -23.11 -18.21 20.13
C GLY A 251 -23.74 -17.25 19.08
N CYS A 252 -23.09 -16.14 18.80
CA CYS A 252 -23.50 -15.14 17.81
C CYS A 252 -22.30 -14.58 17.06
N HIS A 253 -22.57 -13.82 16.00
CA HIS A 253 -21.48 -13.09 15.30
C HIS A 253 -20.96 -11.99 16.21
N ALA A 254 -19.62 -11.89 16.30
CA ALA A 254 -18.94 -10.81 16.99
C ALA A 254 -17.86 -10.21 16.11
N TYR A 255 -17.56 -8.96 16.34
CA TYR A 255 -16.61 -8.16 15.58
C TYR A 255 -15.64 -7.45 16.53
N VAL A 256 -14.40 -7.28 16.11
CA VAL A 256 -13.45 -6.42 16.82
C VAL A 256 -13.91 -4.97 16.64
N LYS A 257 -14.32 -4.33 17.73
CA LYS A 257 -14.71 -2.92 17.76
C LYS A 257 -13.50 -2.01 17.99
N ARG A 258 -12.68 -2.36 18.99
CA ARG A 258 -11.52 -1.58 19.39
C ARG A 258 -10.42 -2.48 19.95
N ILE A 259 -9.17 -2.04 19.80
CA ILE A 259 -7.98 -2.66 20.38
C ILE A 259 -7.32 -1.63 21.29
N ASP A 260 -7.14 -1.99 22.56
CA ASP A 260 -6.44 -1.14 23.53
C ASP A 260 -5.08 -1.78 23.91
N PRO A 261 -3.97 -1.24 23.41
CA PRO A 261 -2.64 -1.78 23.72
C PRO A 261 -2.19 -1.50 25.16
N ARG A 262 -2.75 -0.49 25.83
CA ARG A 262 -2.37 -0.15 27.21
C ARG A 262 -2.91 -1.18 28.20
N CYS A 263 -4.16 -1.60 28.00
CA CYS A 263 -4.81 -2.60 28.83
C CYS A 263 -4.63 -4.02 28.29
N ASN A 264 -4.02 -4.17 27.10
CA ASN A 264 -3.91 -5.44 26.38
C ASN A 264 -5.27 -6.12 26.20
N THR A 265 -6.28 -5.36 25.74
CA THR A 265 -7.65 -5.83 25.54
C THR A 265 -8.11 -5.64 24.09
N VAL A 266 -8.99 -6.55 23.67
CA VAL A 266 -9.72 -6.48 22.40
C VAL A 266 -11.20 -6.41 22.74
N GLU A 267 -11.80 -5.27 22.46
CA GLU A 267 -13.23 -5.03 22.66
C GLU A 267 -14.02 -5.61 21.50
N LEU A 268 -15.01 -6.43 21.80
CA LEU A 268 -15.89 -7.05 20.83
C LEU A 268 -17.29 -6.45 20.92
N THR A 269 -17.95 -6.33 19.77
CA THR A 269 -19.38 -6.01 19.66
C THR A 269 -20.11 -7.07 18.86
N THR A 270 -21.37 -7.33 19.20
CA THR A 270 -22.30 -8.15 18.42
C THR A 270 -23.11 -7.31 17.44
N GLU A 271 -23.11 -5.99 17.61
CA GLU A 271 -23.85 -5.03 16.80
C GLU A 271 -22.94 -4.46 15.69
N GLU A 272 -23.17 -4.85 14.44
CA GLU A 272 -22.36 -4.37 13.31
C GLU A 272 -22.45 -2.84 13.13
N SER A 273 -23.57 -2.22 13.53
CA SER A 273 -23.75 -0.76 13.52
C SER A 273 -22.69 -0.01 14.34
N HIS A 274 -22.15 -0.62 15.39
CA HIS A 274 -21.11 -0.04 16.25
C HIS A 274 -19.72 0.00 15.60
N LEU A 275 -19.58 -0.57 14.40
CA LEU A 275 -18.35 -0.44 13.60
C LEU A 275 -18.33 0.78 12.70
N PHE A 276 -19.43 1.50 12.59
CA PHE A 276 -19.53 2.62 11.67
C PHE A 276 -19.20 3.94 12.36
N CYS A 277 -18.35 4.75 11.73
CA CYS A 277 -18.08 6.11 12.19
C CYS A 277 -18.15 7.11 11.04
N ARG A 278 -18.52 8.36 11.36
CA ARG A 278 -18.61 9.47 10.39
C ARG A 278 -17.35 10.29 10.29
N SER A 279 -16.49 10.26 11.32
CA SER A 279 -15.29 11.07 11.29
C SER A 279 -14.07 10.32 11.76
N LEU A 280 -12.94 10.69 11.23
CA LEU A 280 -11.63 10.20 11.63
C LEU A 280 -10.58 11.31 11.55
N THR A 281 -9.47 11.09 12.24
CA THR A 281 -8.28 11.93 12.14
C THR A 281 -7.17 11.14 11.43
N ALA A 282 -6.48 11.81 10.51
CA ALA A 282 -5.29 11.30 9.86
C ALA A 282 -4.10 12.20 10.14
N GLU A 283 -2.92 11.58 10.27
CA GLU A 283 -1.64 12.24 10.48
C GLU A 283 -0.63 11.83 9.40
N GLN A 284 0.57 12.42 9.43
CA GLN A 284 1.61 12.16 8.42
C GLN A 284 1.08 12.36 6.99
N VAL A 285 0.35 13.45 6.80
CA VAL A 285 -0.32 13.73 5.53
C VAL A 285 0.69 14.13 4.47
N ASN A 286 0.59 13.52 3.29
CA ASN A 286 1.29 13.93 2.07
C ASN A 286 0.28 14.57 1.11
N TRP A 287 0.61 15.76 0.60
CA TRP A 287 -0.19 16.47 -0.38
C TRP A 287 0.42 16.35 -1.78
N ILE A 288 -0.41 15.99 -2.76
CA ILE A 288 0.00 15.89 -4.17
C ILE A 288 -0.58 17.05 -5.00
N ALA A 289 -1.91 17.19 -5.01
CA ALA A 289 -2.57 18.17 -5.87
C ALA A 289 -2.61 19.59 -5.29
N VAL A 290 -2.34 19.76 -4.00
CA VAL A 290 -2.26 21.04 -3.28
C VAL A 290 -0.95 21.13 -2.51
N ASP A 291 -0.52 22.34 -2.13
CA ASP A 291 0.66 22.52 -1.27
C ASP A 291 0.34 22.20 0.19
N GLU A 292 -0.79 22.69 0.65
CA GLU A 292 -1.30 22.49 2.01
C GLU A 292 -2.81 22.61 2.05
N LEU A 293 -3.43 22.17 3.13
CA LEU A 293 -4.85 22.32 3.38
C LEU A 293 -5.07 23.55 4.29
N THR A 294 -5.53 24.64 3.70
CA THR A 294 -5.78 25.91 4.42
C THR A 294 -7.20 26.06 4.95
N GLY A 295 -8.12 25.21 4.54
CA GLY A 295 -9.53 25.23 4.94
C GLY A 295 -10.28 23.97 4.52
N PRO A 296 -11.59 23.90 4.74
CA PRO A 296 -12.39 22.75 4.34
C PRO A 296 -12.34 22.50 2.83
N LEU A 297 -12.21 21.24 2.44
CA LEU A 297 -12.14 20.80 1.06
C LEU A 297 -13.04 19.58 0.85
N THR A 298 -13.96 19.65 -0.12
CA THR A 298 -14.78 18.51 -0.53
C THR A 298 -13.96 17.56 -1.39
N VAL A 299 -13.98 16.28 -1.03
CA VAL A 299 -13.24 15.20 -1.66
C VAL A 299 -14.07 13.91 -1.65
N GLU A 300 -13.59 12.90 -2.35
CA GLU A 300 -13.93 11.51 -2.08
C GLU A 300 -12.77 10.88 -1.29
N ALA A 301 -13.06 10.06 -0.29
CA ALA A 301 -12.02 9.44 0.53
C ALA A 301 -12.15 7.92 0.55
N LYS A 302 -10.99 7.24 0.59
CA LYS A 302 -10.86 5.78 0.60
C LYS A 302 -10.03 5.36 1.80
N ILE A 303 -10.63 4.60 2.74
CA ILE A 303 -10.01 4.24 4.03
C ILE A 303 -9.22 2.93 4.04
N ARG A 304 -9.21 2.19 2.95
CA ARG A 304 -8.39 0.99 2.69
C ARG A 304 -8.39 0.66 1.20
N TYR A 305 -7.45 -0.15 0.77
CA TYR A 305 -7.24 -0.45 -0.64
C TYR A 305 -8.51 -0.95 -1.37
N ALA A 306 -9.21 -1.91 -0.82
CA ALA A 306 -10.42 -2.49 -1.42
C ALA A 306 -11.73 -1.73 -1.10
N HIS A 307 -11.66 -0.58 -0.37
CA HIS A 307 -12.86 0.19 0.00
C HIS A 307 -13.33 1.04 -1.19
N PRO A 308 -14.64 1.24 -1.39
CA PRO A 308 -15.14 2.21 -2.34
C PRO A 308 -14.76 3.64 -1.94
N LEU A 309 -14.75 4.54 -2.91
CA LEU A 309 -14.69 5.98 -2.65
C LEU A 309 -15.98 6.45 -1.98
N SER A 310 -15.85 7.32 -1.00
CA SER A 310 -16.98 7.85 -0.25
C SER A 310 -16.86 9.37 -0.13
N PRO A 311 -17.93 10.13 -0.42
CA PRO A 311 -17.93 11.60 -0.28
C PRO A 311 -17.58 12.02 1.14
N ALA A 312 -16.68 13.00 1.26
CA ALA A 312 -16.20 13.51 2.52
C ALA A 312 -15.77 14.98 2.42
N VAL A 313 -15.71 15.65 3.56
CA VAL A 313 -15.05 16.93 3.71
C VAL A 313 -13.81 16.74 4.57
N ILE A 314 -12.68 17.23 4.10
CA ILE A 314 -11.43 17.26 4.87
C ILE A 314 -11.17 18.68 5.35
N SER A 315 -10.65 18.81 6.56
CA SER A 315 -10.30 20.11 7.18
C SER A 315 -9.02 19.98 8.01
N PRO A 316 -8.27 21.08 8.24
CA PRO A 316 -7.15 21.07 9.16
C PRO A 316 -7.55 20.50 10.52
N GLY A 317 -6.75 19.55 11.04
CA GLY A 317 -7.00 18.93 12.33
C GLY A 317 -6.54 19.79 13.50
N LYS A 318 -6.73 19.29 14.73
CA LYS A 318 -6.36 20.00 15.97
C LYS A 318 -4.83 20.09 16.16
N THR A 319 -4.09 19.10 15.70
CA THR A 319 -2.62 19.08 15.76
C THR A 319 -2.03 19.52 14.42
N PRO A 320 -0.92 20.29 14.40
CA PRO A 320 -0.27 20.67 13.16
C PRO A 320 0.03 19.45 12.28
N GLY A 321 -0.27 19.54 10.98
CA GLY A 321 -0.06 18.45 10.02
C GLY A 321 -1.08 17.31 10.10
N SER A 322 -2.08 17.38 11.00
CA SER A 322 -3.21 16.45 11.00
C SER A 322 -4.38 16.96 10.16
N VAL A 323 -5.23 16.02 9.73
CA VAL A 323 -6.44 16.28 8.96
C VAL A 323 -7.62 15.57 9.61
N ARG A 324 -8.72 16.32 9.82
CA ARG A 324 -10.02 15.74 10.15
C ARG A 324 -10.76 15.40 8.87
N VAL A 325 -11.32 14.20 8.81
CA VAL A 325 -12.13 13.71 7.68
C VAL A 325 -13.54 13.46 8.17
N GLU A 326 -14.52 14.08 7.56
CA GLU A 326 -15.95 13.92 7.87
C GLU A 326 -16.66 13.36 6.63
N PHE A 327 -17.20 12.14 6.75
CA PHE A 327 -17.90 11.45 5.67
C PHE A 327 -19.39 11.83 5.66
N GLU A 328 -19.98 11.93 4.47
CA GLU A 328 -21.43 12.11 4.33
C GLU A 328 -22.20 10.90 4.88
N THR A 329 -21.67 9.70 4.69
CA THR A 329 -22.20 8.42 5.22
C THR A 329 -21.18 7.76 6.10
N ALA A 330 -21.62 7.17 7.21
CA ALA A 330 -20.72 6.48 8.13
C ALA A 330 -19.96 5.33 7.45
N GLN A 331 -18.66 5.23 7.72
CA GLN A 331 -17.76 4.25 7.12
C GLN A 331 -17.52 3.08 8.07
N ARG A 332 -17.56 1.87 7.52
CA ARG A 332 -17.39 0.65 8.30
C ARG A 332 -15.94 0.39 8.67
N ALA A 333 -15.67 0.35 9.95
CA ALA A 333 -14.43 -0.10 10.56
C ALA A 333 -13.15 0.56 9.99
N PRO A 334 -13.03 1.91 9.97
CA PRO A 334 -11.74 2.52 9.70
C PRO A 334 -10.75 2.09 10.77
N ALA A 335 -9.62 1.54 10.34
CA ALA A 335 -8.65 0.95 11.28
C ALA A 335 -7.45 1.88 11.47
N PRO A 336 -7.07 2.22 12.72
CA PRO A 336 -5.83 2.93 12.99
C PRO A 336 -4.62 2.22 12.37
N GLY A 337 -3.73 2.98 11.74
CA GLY A 337 -2.57 2.46 10.99
C GLY A 337 -2.82 2.26 9.50
N GLN A 338 -4.08 2.14 9.05
CA GLN A 338 -4.41 2.18 7.63
C GLN A 338 -4.28 3.61 7.07
N ALA A 339 -4.12 3.72 5.75
CA ALA A 339 -4.18 5.01 5.09
C ALA A 339 -5.62 5.46 4.84
N VAL A 340 -5.84 6.77 4.85
CA VAL A 340 -6.96 7.41 4.17
C VAL A 340 -6.41 8.24 3.02
N VAL A 341 -6.95 8.03 1.81
CA VAL A 341 -6.48 8.71 0.60
C VAL A 341 -7.63 9.53 0.01
N PHE A 342 -7.33 10.78 -0.34
CA PHE A 342 -8.28 11.78 -0.80
C PHE A 342 -8.21 11.93 -2.30
N TYR A 343 -9.37 12.00 -2.95
CA TYR A 343 -9.51 12.11 -4.39
C TYR A 343 -10.43 13.26 -4.76
N ARG A 344 -10.18 13.86 -5.93
CA ARG A 344 -11.10 14.76 -6.61
C ARG A 344 -11.21 14.27 -8.05
N GLY A 345 -12.32 13.59 -8.35
CA GLY A 345 -12.45 12.86 -9.60
C GLY A 345 -11.37 11.80 -9.77
N GLU A 346 -10.52 11.93 -10.79
CA GLU A 346 -9.42 11.00 -11.03
C GLU A 346 -8.14 11.36 -10.27
N THR A 347 -8.01 12.60 -9.79
CA THR A 347 -6.79 13.12 -9.18
C THR A 347 -6.68 12.73 -7.71
N VAL A 348 -5.53 12.19 -7.30
CA VAL A 348 -5.17 12.02 -5.90
C VAL A 348 -4.79 13.38 -5.30
N VAL A 349 -5.60 13.87 -4.36
CA VAL A 349 -5.32 15.13 -3.66
C VAL A 349 -4.19 14.96 -2.66
N GLY A 350 -4.20 13.84 -1.95
CA GLY A 350 -3.23 13.47 -0.93
C GLY A 350 -3.75 12.33 -0.07
N GLY A 351 -3.16 12.13 1.09
CA GLY A 351 -3.60 11.13 2.04
C GLY A 351 -2.76 11.12 3.30
N GLY A 352 -3.19 10.36 4.30
CA GLY A 352 -2.48 10.25 5.58
C GLY A 352 -2.76 8.93 6.28
N THR A 353 -2.14 8.71 7.42
CA THR A 353 -2.34 7.53 8.25
C THR A 353 -3.46 7.78 9.27
N ILE A 354 -4.46 6.93 9.31
CA ILE A 354 -5.57 6.98 10.28
C ILE A 354 -4.99 6.78 11.69
N THR A 355 -5.24 7.72 12.60
CA THR A 355 -4.77 7.65 13.99
C THR A 355 -5.90 7.46 14.99
N ASN A 356 -7.03 8.08 14.74
CA ASN A 356 -8.19 8.02 15.61
C ASN A 356 -9.49 7.99 14.79
N THR A 357 -10.53 7.40 15.37
CA THR A 357 -11.90 7.36 14.84
C THR A 357 -12.81 7.94 15.91
N GLU A 358 -13.61 8.93 15.55
CA GLU A 358 -14.63 9.49 16.46
C GLU A 358 -15.93 8.72 16.22
N ASP A 359 -16.40 8.02 17.23
CA ASP A 359 -17.67 7.30 17.18
C ASP A 359 -18.82 8.29 17.01
N SER A 360 -19.68 8.05 16.04
CA SER A 360 -20.82 8.92 15.71
C SER A 360 -22.04 8.69 16.62
N LEU A 361 -21.86 7.95 17.71
CA LEU A 361 -22.92 7.62 18.65
C LEU A 361 -22.49 8.06 20.06
N CYS A 362 -22.53 9.36 20.30
CA CYS A 362 -22.80 9.99 21.59
C CYS A 362 -24.03 10.85 21.44
#